data_01d3eafb07470a573efe351fb46b8eb6
#
_entry.id   01d3eafb07470a573efe351fb46b8eb6
#
_cell.length_a   1.000
_cell.length_b   1.000
_cell.length_c   1.000
_cell.angle_alpha   90.00
_cell.angle_beta   90.00
_cell.angle_gamma   90.00
#
_symmetry.space_group_name_H-M   'P 1'
#
loop_
_entity.id
_entity.type
_entity.pdbx_description
1 polymer ?
#
loop_
_entity_poly.entity_id
_entity_poly.type
_entity_poly.pdbx_seq_one_letter_code
_entity_poly.pdbx_strand_id
1 'polypeptide(L)'
;MSEWPLVAFTLLVQSSAGMVIFIAVFFCYLEKALGNPRAVRAIKPVLLIAAIPGCFGLLASTLHMGYPWNAFHALRHISTSWLSREVVFAALYLGALCLYTLYVLITGRMNRTITALIGLLGLIDIYCMASLYYNTAMMTWMHINTYILFFCAVFAAGGSLALGMTAVRVKSLIDGTTAVRITGTALALIFIAVAVKMTAQPFFTEWLSAAAQNSDSVTFPHSPLVAYSSTYSLRIIAGALSVSGILFTGLSLLRMRSAVLSNGMPLILLGSLLIFSGEVLSRFAFFIVG
;
A
#
# COMPACT_ATOMS: atom_id res chain seq x y z
N MET A 1 4.12 -9.79 -22.83
CA MET A 1 2.76 -9.77 -22.22
C MET A 1 2.63 -8.51 -21.41
N SER A 2 1.46 -7.93 -21.31
CA SER A 2 1.29 -6.69 -20.52
C SER A 2 1.28 -7.03 -19.04
N GLU A 3 2.24 -6.50 -18.27
CA GLU A 3 2.37 -6.69 -16.81
C GLU A 3 1.31 -5.92 -16.01
N TRP A 4 0.40 -5.22 -16.69
CA TRP A 4 -0.64 -4.39 -16.08
C TRP A 4 -1.49 -5.08 -15.02
N PRO A 5 -1.96 -6.34 -15.21
CA PRO A 5 -2.79 -6.97 -14.20
C PRO A 5 -2.04 -7.22 -12.89
N LEU A 6 -0.75 -7.58 -12.97
CA LEU A 6 0.10 -7.80 -11.80
C LEU A 6 0.38 -6.49 -11.06
N VAL A 7 0.71 -5.42 -11.81
CA VAL A 7 0.89 -4.07 -11.24
C VAL A 7 -0.39 -3.63 -10.52
N ALA A 8 -1.53 -3.74 -11.18
CA ALA A 8 -2.83 -3.36 -10.62
C ALA A 8 -3.17 -4.20 -9.39
N PHE A 9 -3.07 -5.53 -9.47
CA PHE A 9 -3.35 -6.42 -8.37
C PHE A 9 -2.52 -6.07 -7.14
N THR A 10 -1.20 -6.07 -7.27
CA THR A 10 -0.30 -5.85 -6.13
C THR A 10 -0.49 -4.48 -5.50
N LEU A 11 -0.58 -3.42 -6.31
CA LEU A 11 -0.71 -2.05 -5.81
C LEU A 11 -2.08 -1.80 -5.15
N LEU A 12 -3.16 -2.29 -5.76
CA LEU A 12 -4.52 -2.06 -5.25
C LEU A 12 -4.77 -2.82 -3.94
N VAL A 13 -4.29 -4.06 -3.82
CA VAL A 13 -4.41 -4.82 -2.58
C VAL A 13 -3.55 -4.20 -1.48
N GLN A 14 -2.32 -3.78 -1.76
CA GLN A 14 -1.46 -3.06 -0.82
C GLN A 14 -2.09 -1.75 -0.36
N SER A 15 -2.66 -0.99 -1.29
CA SER A 15 -3.37 0.26 -0.98
C SER A 15 -4.57 0.01 -0.07
N SER A 16 -5.35 -1.03 -0.36
CA SER A 16 -6.49 -1.46 0.46
C SER A 16 -6.05 -1.80 1.89
N ALA A 17 -5.05 -2.67 2.03
CA ALA A 17 -4.55 -3.10 3.34
C ALA A 17 -4.01 -1.92 4.16
N GLY A 18 -3.23 -1.03 3.52
CA GLY A 18 -2.74 0.18 4.15
C GLY A 18 -3.87 1.11 4.57
N MET A 19 -4.86 1.36 3.71
CA MET A 19 -6.02 2.16 4.08
C MET A 19 -6.72 1.63 5.32
N VAL A 20 -6.93 0.32 5.44
CA VAL A 20 -7.59 -0.30 6.61
C VAL A 20 -6.79 -0.08 7.89
N ILE A 21 -5.46 -0.20 7.83
CA ILE A 21 -4.57 0.06 8.97
C ILE A 21 -4.68 1.52 9.42
N PHE A 22 -4.58 2.46 8.47
CA PHE A 22 -4.69 3.89 8.79
C PHE A 22 -6.09 4.27 9.28
N ILE A 23 -7.16 3.65 8.76
CA ILE A 23 -8.53 3.81 9.26
C ILE A 23 -8.62 3.41 10.72
N ALA A 24 -8.01 2.28 11.14
CA ALA A 24 -8.00 1.86 12.54
C ALA A 24 -7.29 2.89 13.44
N VAL A 25 -6.20 3.49 12.97
CA VAL A 25 -5.47 4.56 13.68
C VAL A 25 -6.30 5.84 13.74
N PHE A 26 -6.83 6.29 12.61
CA PHE A 26 -7.61 7.54 12.52
C PHE A 26 -8.90 7.46 13.34
N PHE A 27 -9.56 6.31 13.33
CA PHE A 27 -10.76 6.09 14.12
C PHE A 27 -10.52 6.35 15.61
N CYS A 28 -9.35 5.99 16.15
CA CYS A 28 -8.99 6.29 17.54
C CYS A 28 -8.99 7.80 17.85
N TYR A 29 -8.47 8.62 16.94
CA TYR A 29 -8.48 10.08 17.11
C TYR A 29 -9.88 10.67 16.92
N LEU A 30 -10.60 10.19 15.90
CA LEU A 30 -11.95 10.66 15.60
C LEU A 30 -12.95 10.28 16.69
N GLU A 31 -12.85 9.07 17.25
CA GLU A 31 -13.72 8.63 18.35
C GLU A 31 -13.54 9.50 19.59
N LYS A 32 -12.30 9.87 19.92
CA LYS A 32 -12.00 10.77 21.05
C LYS A 32 -12.50 12.20 20.81
N ALA A 33 -12.47 12.70 19.58
CA ALA A 33 -12.85 14.07 19.27
C ALA A 33 -14.35 14.24 19.03
N LEU A 34 -15.01 13.29 18.40
CA LEU A 34 -16.41 13.41 17.92
C LEU A 34 -17.40 12.53 18.69
N GLY A 35 -16.89 11.55 19.46
CA GLY A 35 -17.68 10.45 19.99
C GLY A 35 -17.94 9.37 18.91
N ASN A 36 -18.21 8.13 19.36
CA ASN A 36 -18.31 6.95 18.49
C ASN A 36 -19.30 7.11 17.33
N PRO A 37 -20.58 7.54 17.51
CA PRO A 37 -21.54 7.58 16.39
C PRO A 37 -21.14 8.55 15.28
N ARG A 38 -20.53 9.70 15.62
CA ARG A 38 -20.09 10.71 14.63
C ARG A 38 -18.80 10.26 13.93
N ALA A 39 -17.87 9.65 14.68
CA ALA A 39 -16.63 9.10 14.14
C ALA A 39 -16.93 8.00 13.11
N VAL A 40 -17.84 7.06 13.43
CA VAL A 40 -18.29 6.01 12.50
C VAL A 40 -18.89 6.62 11.24
N ARG A 41 -19.77 7.62 11.37
CA ARG A 41 -20.39 8.28 10.21
C ARG A 41 -19.37 8.95 9.30
N ALA A 42 -18.30 9.52 9.86
CA ALA A 42 -17.22 10.15 9.10
C ALA A 42 -16.34 9.12 8.38
N ILE A 43 -15.97 8.00 9.05
CA ILE A 43 -14.99 7.04 8.54
C ILE A 43 -15.61 5.93 7.67
N LYS A 44 -16.90 5.63 7.85
CA LYS A 44 -17.64 4.60 7.12
C LYS A 44 -17.46 4.66 5.59
N PRO A 45 -17.56 5.83 4.91
CA PRO A 45 -17.31 5.90 3.47
C PRO A 45 -15.85 5.61 3.10
N VAL A 46 -14.89 5.95 3.97
CA VAL A 46 -13.47 5.70 3.72
C VAL A 46 -13.19 4.19 3.80
N LEU A 47 -13.86 3.48 4.72
CA LEU A 47 -13.78 2.02 4.82
C LEU A 47 -14.35 1.34 3.54
N LEU A 48 -15.47 1.84 3.00
CA LEU A 48 -16.00 1.37 1.74
C LEU A 48 -15.02 1.61 0.58
N ILE A 49 -14.42 2.81 0.52
CA ILE A 49 -13.41 3.14 -0.49
C ILE A 49 -12.16 2.24 -0.33
N ALA A 50 -11.81 1.81 0.88
CA ALA A 50 -10.71 0.87 1.09
C ALA A 50 -11.01 -0.53 0.54
N ALA A 51 -12.26 -0.99 0.58
CA ALA A 51 -12.65 -2.29 0.05
C ALA A 51 -12.65 -2.34 -1.50
N ILE A 52 -12.99 -1.24 -2.15
CA ILE A 52 -13.10 -1.17 -3.62
C ILE A 52 -11.77 -1.52 -4.32
N PRO A 53 -10.62 -0.87 -4.03
CA PRO A 53 -9.36 -1.23 -4.67
C PRO A 53 -8.97 -2.69 -4.45
N GLY A 54 -9.18 -3.22 -3.24
CA GLY A 54 -8.90 -4.62 -2.96
C GLY A 54 -9.68 -5.57 -3.87
N CYS A 55 -10.98 -5.33 -4.02
CA CYS A 55 -11.83 -6.14 -4.91
C CYS A 55 -11.39 -6.01 -6.39
N PHE A 56 -11.10 -4.80 -6.86
CA PHE A 56 -10.59 -4.59 -8.22
C PHE A 56 -9.21 -5.23 -8.41
N GLY A 57 -8.34 -5.19 -7.41
CA GLY A 57 -7.05 -5.88 -7.43
C GLY A 57 -7.24 -7.39 -7.63
N LEU A 58 -8.11 -8.01 -6.83
CA LEU A 58 -8.40 -9.45 -6.96
C LEU A 58 -9.00 -9.79 -8.35
N LEU A 59 -9.90 -8.95 -8.87
CA LEU A 59 -10.40 -9.13 -10.24
C LEU A 59 -9.28 -9.01 -11.27
N ALA A 60 -8.36 -8.06 -11.13
CA ALA A 60 -7.20 -7.93 -12.01
C ALA A 60 -6.31 -9.18 -11.98
N SER A 61 -6.16 -9.84 -10.81
CA SER A 61 -5.38 -11.08 -10.70
C SER A 61 -6.00 -12.22 -11.51
N THR A 62 -7.32 -12.28 -11.63
CA THR A 62 -7.99 -13.32 -12.43
C THR A 62 -7.79 -13.14 -13.94
N LEU A 63 -7.53 -11.90 -14.40
CA LEU A 63 -7.35 -11.60 -15.82
C LEU A 63 -6.03 -12.11 -16.39
N HIS A 64 -5.00 -12.31 -15.57
CA HIS A 64 -3.74 -12.88 -16.04
C HIS A 64 -3.63 -14.39 -15.79
N MET A 65 -4.54 -14.98 -15.03
CA MET A 65 -4.65 -16.42 -14.89
C MET A 65 -5.32 -16.97 -16.14
N GLY A 66 -4.59 -17.64 -17.01
CA GLY A 66 -5.12 -18.18 -18.28
C GLY A 66 -6.40 -19.03 -18.11
N TYR A 67 -6.57 -19.69 -16.95
CA TYR A 67 -7.76 -20.46 -16.55
C TYR A 67 -8.17 -20.11 -15.13
N PRO A 68 -9.16 -19.22 -14.93
CA PRO A 68 -9.61 -18.79 -13.59
C PRO A 68 -10.04 -19.92 -12.66
N TRP A 69 -10.60 -21.01 -13.21
CA TRP A 69 -10.99 -22.20 -12.45
C TRP A 69 -9.82 -22.92 -11.79
N ASN A 70 -8.59 -22.71 -12.27
CA ASN A 70 -7.38 -23.26 -11.65
C ASN A 70 -7.09 -22.61 -10.28
N ALA A 71 -7.71 -21.48 -9.93
CA ALA A 71 -7.63 -20.90 -8.60
C ALA A 71 -8.04 -21.89 -7.49
N PHE A 72 -9.02 -22.77 -7.75
CA PHE A 72 -9.41 -23.80 -6.80
C PHE A 72 -8.35 -24.90 -6.64
N HIS A 73 -7.54 -25.15 -7.65
CA HIS A 73 -6.40 -26.08 -7.54
C HIS A 73 -5.28 -25.51 -6.67
N ALA A 74 -5.13 -24.17 -6.62
CA ALA A 74 -4.19 -23.52 -5.73
C ALA A 74 -4.44 -23.86 -4.26
N LEU A 75 -5.69 -24.06 -3.84
CA LEU A 75 -6.06 -24.44 -2.47
C LEU A 75 -5.43 -25.77 -2.00
N ARG A 76 -5.08 -26.67 -2.91
CA ARG A 76 -4.48 -27.98 -2.59
C ARG A 76 -3.01 -27.89 -2.20
N HIS A 77 -2.32 -26.81 -2.52
CA HIS A 77 -0.87 -26.65 -2.39
C HIS A 77 -0.46 -25.56 -1.38
N ILE A 78 -1.30 -25.23 -0.41
CA ILE A 78 -1.06 -24.18 0.61
C ILE A 78 0.24 -24.43 1.39
N SER A 79 0.57 -25.69 1.67
CA SER A 79 1.79 -26.03 2.43
C SER A 79 3.08 -25.82 1.63
N THR A 80 3.05 -25.90 0.31
CA THR A 80 4.24 -25.94 -0.55
C THR A 80 4.39 -24.75 -1.48
N SER A 81 3.29 -24.03 -1.82
CA SER A 81 3.30 -22.96 -2.80
C SER A 81 2.97 -21.59 -2.20
N TRP A 82 3.83 -20.61 -2.43
CA TRP A 82 3.59 -19.22 -2.03
C TRP A 82 2.42 -18.60 -2.79
N LEU A 83 2.22 -18.94 -4.07
CA LEU A 83 1.06 -18.54 -4.85
C LEU A 83 -0.26 -19.01 -4.20
N SER A 84 -0.27 -20.27 -3.72
CA SER A 84 -1.45 -20.81 -3.04
C SER A 84 -1.76 -20.06 -1.74
N ARG A 85 -0.73 -19.71 -0.98
CA ARG A 85 -0.87 -18.91 0.25
C ARG A 85 -1.39 -17.52 -0.05
N GLU A 86 -0.84 -16.83 -1.05
CA GLU A 86 -1.29 -15.53 -1.52
C GLU A 86 -2.78 -15.55 -1.88
N VAL A 87 -3.22 -16.48 -2.73
CA VAL A 87 -4.63 -16.60 -3.13
C VAL A 87 -5.55 -16.80 -1.92
N VAL A 88 -5.16 -17.65 -0.96
CA VAL A 88 -5.95 -17.92 0.24
C VAL A 88 -6.02 -16.69 1.14
N PHE A 89 -4.88 -16.07 1.44
CA PHE A 89 -4.85 -14.92 2.35
C PHE A 89 -5.49 -13.68 1.72
N ALA A 90 -5.36 -13.47 0.40
CA ALA A 90 -6.09 -12.43 -0.32
C ALA A 90 -7.61 -12.63 -0.22
N ALA A 91 -8.09 -13.85 -0.43
CA ALA A 91 -9.52 -14.17 -0.29
C ALA A 91 -10.02 -13.98 1.15
N LEU A 92 -9.24 -14.41 2.15
CA LEU A 92 -9.58 -14.23 3.57
C LEU A 92 -9.60 -12.74 3.95
N TYR A 93 -8.56 -11.98 3.55
CA TYR A 93 -8.47 -10.55 3.82
C TYR A 93 -9.65 -9.78 3.21
N LEU A 94 -9.88 -9.96 1.89
CA LEU A 94 -10.94 -9.24 1.19
C LEU A 94 -12.33 -9.70 1.62
N GLY A 95 -12.52 -10.99 1.87
CA GLY A 95 -13.75 -11.52 2.42
C GLY A 95 -14.08 -10.92 3.79
N ALA A 96 -13.11 -10.90 4.71
CA ALA A 96 -13.25 -10.26 6.01
C ALA A 96 -13.53 -8.76 5.91
N LEU A 97 -12.79 -8.04 5.03
CA LEU A 97 -12.99 -6.62 4.80
C LEU A 97 -14.38 -6.31 4.25
N CYS A 98 -14.84 -7.05 3.23
CA CYS A 98 -16.15 -6.85 2.62
C CYS A 98 -17.29 -7.13 3.61
N LEU A 99 -17.22 -8.26 4.32
CA LEU A 99 -18.23 -8.62 5.33
C LEU A 99 -18.28 -7.61 6.47
N TYR A 100 -17.11 -7.18 6.94
CA TYR A 100 -17.04 -6.17 8.00
C TYR A 100 -17.52 -4.79 7.51
N THR A 101 -17.16 -4.39 6.30
CA THR A 101 -17.66 -3.16 5.69
C THR A 101 -19.20 -3.20 5.58
N LEU A 102 -19.76 -4.29 5.11
CA LEU A 102 -21.20 -4.48 5.04
C LEU A 102 -21.86 -4.41 6.43
N TYR A 103 -21.27 -5.06 7.44
CA TYR A 103 -21.71 -4.96 8.83
C TYR A 103 -21.72 -3.49 9.31
N VAL A 104 -20.63 -2.74 9.09
CA VAL A 104 -20.55 -1.31 9.48
C VAL A 104 -21.56 -0.46 8.69
N LEU A 105 -21.81 -0.81 7.42
CA LEU A 105 -22.81 -0.10 6.61
C LEU A 105 -24.23 -0.30 7.13
N ILE A 106 -24.59 -1.50 7.56
CA ILE A 106 -25.94 -1.84 8.04
C ILE A 106 -26.13 -1.34 9.49
N THR A 107 -25.20 -1.66 10.39
CA THR A 107 -25.39 -1.42 11.82
C THR A 107 -24.99 -0.01 12.28
N GLY A 108 -24.14 0.67 11.49
CA GLY A 108 -23.54 1.93 11.92
C GLY A 108 -22.57 1.77 13.11
N ARG A 109 -22.12 0.56 13.41
CA ARG A 109 -21.19 0.27 14.51
C ARG A 109 -19.84 -0.16 13.95
N MET A 110 -18.77 0.38 14.51
CA MET A 110 -17.40 0.06 14.15
C MET A 110 -16.59 -0.28 15.39
N ASN A 111 -15.75 -1.31 15.28
CA ASN A 111 -14.83 -1.72 16.34
C ASN A 111 -13.39 -1.56 15.82
N ARG A 112 -12.59 -0.76 16.52
CA ARG A 112 -11.20 -0.49 16.17
C ARG A 112 -10.35 -1.76 16.12
N THR A 113 -10.54 -2.66 17.10
CA THR A 113 -9.76 -3.90 17.18
C THR A 113 -10.03 -4.80 15.99
N ILE A 114 -11.30 -4.96 15.61
CA ILE A 114 -11.67 -5.76 14.42
C ILE A 114 -11.06 -5.13 13.16
N THR A 115 -11.13 -3.81 13.01
CA THR A 115 -10.52 -3.11 11.87
C THR A 115 -9.01 -3.35 11.83
N ALA A 116 -8.33 -3.27 12.97
CA ALA A 116 -6.89 -3.52 13.06
C ALA A 116 -6.54 -4.98 12.73
N LEU A 117 -7.33 -5.95 13.19
CA LEU A 117 -7.14 -7.37 12.87
C LEU A 117 -7.31 -7.65 11.37
N ILE A 118 -8.29 -7.00 10.72
CA ILE A 118 -8.45 -7.10 9.26
C ILE A 118 -7.22 -6.49 8.55
N GLY A 119 -6.72 -5.34 9.02
CA GLY A 119 -5.48 -4.76 8.50
C GLY A 119 -4.26 -5.67 8.68
N LEU A 120 -4.16 -6.35 9.82
CA LEU A 120 -3.10 -7.35 10.07
C LEU A 120 -3.23 -8.54 9.11
N LEU A 121 -4.44 -9.03 8.86
CA LEU A 121 -4.68 -10.08 7.88
C LEU A 121 -4.23 -9.65 6.48
N GLY A 122 -4.47 -8.37 6.11
CA GLY A 122 -3.92 -7.79 4.89
C GLY A 122 -2.39 -7.77 4.86
N LEU A 123 -1.71 -7.48 5.99
CA LEU A 123 -0.24 -7.57 6.05
C LEU A 123 0.28 -9.00 5.87
N ILE A 124 -0.45 -10.01 6.36
CA ILE A 124 -0.10 -11.42 6.13
C ILE A 124 -0.21 -11.76 4.64
N ASP A 125 -1.25 -11.28 3.97
CA ASP A 125 -1.39 -11.42 2.52
C ASP A 125 -0.22 -10.79 1.77
N ILE A 126 0.14 -9.54 2.11
CA ILE A 126 1.29 -8.84 1.52
C ILE A 126 2.61 -9.59 1.77
N TYR A 127 2.76 -10.23 2.93
CA TYR A 127 3.92 -11.10 3.18
C TYR A 127 3.96 -12.31 2.24
N CYS A 128 2.81 -12.98 2.01
CA CYS A 128 2.72 -14.09 1.07
C CYS A 128 3.03 -13.62 -0.37
N MET A 129 2.49 -12.47 -0.75
CA MET A 129 2.73 -11.82 -2.05
C MET A 129 4.22 -11.51 -2.25
N ALA A 130 4.89 -10.89 -1.28
CA ALA A 130 6.32 -10.60 -1.36
C ALA A 130 7.16 -11.89 -1.40
N SER A 131 6.75 -12.91 -0.62
CA SER A 131 7.43 -14.21 -0.60
C SER A 131 7.30 -14.96 -1.92
N LEU A 132 6.19 -14.79 -2.66
CA LEU A 132 6.05 -15.34 -4.00
C LEU A 132 7.16 -14.80 -4.91
N TYR A 133 7.34 -13.47 -4.98
CA TYR A 133 8.36 -12.86 -5.83
C TYR A 133 9.79 -13.15 -5.33
N TYR A 134 10.01 -13.14 -4.02
CA TYR A 134 11.31 -13.47 -3.43
C TYR A 134 11.79 -14.90 -3.79
N ASN A 135 10.88 -15.87 -3.90
CA ASN A 135 11.18 -17.27 -4.19
C ASN A 135 11.04 -17.61 -5.70
N THR A 136 11.02 -16.62 -6.58
CA THR A 136 11.09 -16.86 -8.03
C THR A 136 12.53 -17.05 -8.50
N ALA A 137 12.71 -17.45 -9.76
CA ALA A 137 14.03 -17.54 -10.39
C ALA A 137 14.58 -16.17 -10.88
N MET A 138 13.91 -15.07 -10.55
CA MET A 138 14.28 -13.74 -11.00
C MET A 138 15.27 -13.10 -10.02
N MET A 139 16.54 -12.96 -10.41
CA MET A 139 17.58 -12.41 -9.54
C MET A 139 17.23 -11.02 -9.00
N THR A 140 16.61 -10.18 -9.81
CA THR A 140 16.18 -8.84 -9.39
C THR A 140 15.13 -8.83 -8.27
N TRP A 141 14.47 -9.94 -8.01
CA TRP A 141 13.44 -10.09 -6.96
C TRP A 141 13.91 -10.93 -5.77
N MET A 142 14.97 -11.75 -5.92
CA MET A 142 15.51 -12.66 -4.91
C MET A 142 16.31 -11.93 -3.81
N HIS A 143 15.80 -10.82 -3.28
CA HIS A 143 16.46 -10.03 -2.23
C HIS A 143 15.44 -9.48 -1.23
N ILE A 144 15.89 -9.22 0.00
CA ILE A 144 15.07 -8.63 1.07
C ILE A 144 14.41 -7.29 0.64
N ASN A 145 15.01 -6.60 -0.34
CA ASN A 145 14.45 -5.38 -0.92
C ASN A 145 13.03 -5.59 -1.47
N THR A 146 12.68 -6.79 -1.94
CA THR A 146 11.32 -7.11 -2.37
C THR A 146 10.31 -6.95 -1.24
N TYR A 147 10.60 -7.48 -0.05
CA TYR A 147 9.75 -7.27 1.13
C TYR A 147 9.69 -5.79 1.52
N ILE A 148 10.82 -5.09 1.51
CA ILE A 148 10.88 -3.66 1.82
C ILE A 148 9.96 -2.87 0.88
N LEU A 149 10.05 -3.11 -0.43
CA LEU A 149 9.22 -2.42 -1.43
C LEU A 149 7.73 -2.70 -1.23
N PHE A 150 7.37 -3.96 -0.90
CA PHE A 150 5.98 -4.36 -0.72
C PHE A 150 5.37 -3.76 0.55
N PHE A 151 6.05 -3.87 1.69
CA PHE A 151 5.54 -3.30 2.94
C PHE A 151 5.56 -1.77 2.95
N CYS A 152 6.60 -1.13 2.39
CA CYS A 152 6.64 0.32 2.29
C CYS A 152 5.50 0.86 1.42
N ALA A 153 5.13 0.16 0.34
CA ALA A 153 3.99 0.54 -0.49
C ALA A 153 2.65 0.48 0.27
N VAL A 154 2.47 -0.47 1.20
CA VAL A 154 1.28 -0.50 2.06
C VAL A 154 1.12 0.81 2.82
N PHE A 155 2.20 1.28 3.46
CA PHE A 155 2.16 2.50 4.26
C PHE A 155 2.14 3.77 3.39
N ALA A 156 2.88 3.81 2.30
CA ALA A 156 2.95 4.97 1.42
C ALA A 156 1.67 5.14 0.59
N ALA A 157 1.29 4.14 -0.22
CA ALA A 157 0.10 4.23 -1.06
C ALA A 157 -1.19 4.18 -0.23
N GLY A 158 -1.33 3.20 0.67
CA GLY A 158 -2.52 3.08 1.51
C GLY A 158 -2.68 4.24 2.48
N GLY A 159 -1.58 4.70 3.10
CA GLY A 159 -1.58 5.83 4.02
C GLY A 159 -1.94 7.15 3.35
N SER A 160 -1.40 7.42 2.17
CA SER A 160 -1.72 8.63 1.40
C SER A 160 -3.18 8.67 0.98
N LEU A 161 -3.73 7.56 0.47
CA LEU A 161 -5.15 7.47 0.11
C LEU A 161 -6.05 7.60 1.34
N ALA A 162 -5.74 6.90 2.44
CA ALA A 162 -6.51 7.00 3.69
C ALA A 162 -6.53 8.43 4.22
N LEU A 163 -5.37 9.12 4.21
CA LEU A 163 -5.26 10.50 4.66
C LEU A 163 -6.09 11.45 3.78
N GLY A 164 -5.92 11.38 2.46
CA GLY A 164 -6.64 12.24 1.51
C GLY A 164 -8.15 12.06 1.64
N MET A 165 -8.65 10.81 1.64
CA MET A 165 -10.08 10.52 1.74
C MET A 165 -10.66 10.91 3.12
N THR A 166 -9.92 10.68 4.20
CA THR A 166 -10.35 11.09 5.54
C THR A 166 -10.39 12.60 5.66
N ALA A 167 -9.38 13.33 5.17
CA ALA A 167 -9.35 14.80 5.21
C ALA A 167 -10.58 15.44 4.54
N VAL A 168 -11.00 14.92 3.37
CA VAL A 168 -12.21 15.38 2.69
C VAL A 168 -13.47 15.20 3.55
N ARG A 169 -13.55 14.08 4.27
CA ARG A 169 -14.74 13.73 5.08
C ARG A 169 -14.85 14.49 6.38
N VAL A 170 -13.72 14.82 6.99
CA VAL A 170 -13.69 15.39 8.36
C VAL A 170 -13.38 16.88 8.40
N LYS A 171 -13.19 17.54 7.26
CA LYS A 171 -12.72 18.94 7.17
C LYS A 171 -13.52 19.96 8.00
N SER A 172 -14.79 19.72 8.20
CA SER A 172 -15.71 20.60 8.95
C SER A 172 -16.15 20.00 10.29
N LEU A 173 -15.66 18.81 10.65
CA LEU A 173 -16.13 18.04 11.79
C LEU A 173 -15.14 18.07 12.97
N ILE A 174 -13.86 18.29 12.72
CA ILE A 174 -12.80 18.21 13.71
C ILE A 174 -12.09 19.54 13.88
N ASP A 175 -11.53 19.72 15.06
CA ASP A 175 -10.67 20.85 15.42
C ASP A 175 -9.27 20.72 14.79
N GLY A 176 -8.54 21.82 14.76
CA GLY A 176 -7.19 21.86 14.21
C GLY A 176 -6.19 20.92 14.90
N THR A 177 -6.35 20.72 16.21
CA THR A 177 -5.50 19.80 17.00
C THR A 177 -5.67 18.35 16.58
N THR A 178 -6.89 17.90 16.41
CA THR A 178 -7.18 16.54 15.92
C THR A 178 -6.72 16.37 14.48
N ALA A 179 -6.92 17.39 13.63
CA ALA A 179 -6.45 17.38 12.25
C ALA A 179 -4.91 17.25 12.17
N VAL A 180 -4.17 18.02 12.98
CA VAL A 180 -2.71 17.94 13.07
C VAL A 180 -2.24 16.56 13.53
N ARG A 181 -2.91 15.97 14.53
CA ARG A 181 -2.57 14.61 15.00
C ARG A 181 -2.77 13.55 13.92
N ILE A 182 -3.91 13.55 13.24
CA ILE A 182 -4.21 12.60 12.15
C ILE A 182 -3.18 12.76 11.03
N THR A 183 -3.00 13.98 10.53
CA THR A 183 -2.07 14.26 9.42
C THR A 183 -0.62 14.00 9.83
N GLY A 184 -0.21 14.40 11.03
CA GLY A 184 1.14 14.18 11.55
C GLY A 184 1.48 12.69 11.73
N THR A 185 0.54 11.90 12.27
CA THR A 185 0.73 10.45 12.40
C THR A 185 0.84 9.78 11.03
N ALA A 186 -0.05 10.14 10.10
CA ALA A 186 0.02 9.61 8.74
C ALA A 186 1.35 9.98 8.06
N LEU A 187 1.72 11.26 8.12
CA LEU A 187 2.96 11.76 7.52
C LEU A 187 4.19 11.06 8.10
N ALA A 188 4.25 10.85 9.41
CA ALA A 188 5.36 10.17 10.06
C ALA A 188 5.52 8.72 9.55
N LEU A 189 4.42 7.96 9.48
CA LEU A 189 4.45 6.58 9.00
C LEU A 189 4.81 6.50 7.51
N ILE A 190 4.26 7.39 6.68
CA ILE A 190 4.58 7.49 5.25
C ILE A 190 6.05 7.87 5.07
N PHE A 191 6.54 8.87 5.83
CA PHE A 191 7.94 9.30 5.77
C PHE A 191 8.89 8.17 6.11
N ILE A 192 8.65 7.43 7.20
CA ILE A 192 9.45 6.27 7.59
C ILE A 192 9.46 5.23 6.46
N ALA A 193 8.31 4.90 5.89
CA ALA A 193 8.22 3.93 4.80
C ALA A 193 9.02 4.38 3.56
N VAL A 194 8.88 5.63 3.13
CA VAL A 194 9.62 6.17 1.98
C VAL A 194 11.12 6.26 2.28
N ALA A 195 11.50 6.68 3.49
CA ALA A 195 12.91 6.75 3.90
C ALA A 195 13.56 5.37 3.90
N VAL A 196 12.91 4.35 4.48
CA VAL A 196 13.39 2.95 4.47
C VAL A 196 13.54 2.44 3.03
N LYS A 197 12.55 2.69 2.18
CA LYS A 197 12.61 2.31 0.77
C LYS A 197 13.78 2.97 0.04
N MET A 198 14.01 4.25 0.25
CA MET A 198 15.11 4.99 -0.41
C MET A 198 16.48 4.57 0.10
N THR A 199 16.64 4.37 1.41
CA THR A 199 17.91 3.95 2.00
C THR A 199 18.28 2.49 1.66
N ALA A 200 17.32 1.64 1.36
CA ALA A 200 17.56 0.26 0.95
C ALA A 200 18.09 0.13 -0.49
N GLN A 201 17.85 1.12 -1.37
CA GLN A 201 18.21 1.01 -2.80
C GLN A 201 19.73 0.91 -3.05
N PRO A 202 20.62 1.72 -2.43
CA PRO A 202 22.06 1.58 -2.61
C PRO A 202 22.59 0.20 -2.25
N PHE A 203 22.16 -0.34 -1.10
CA PHE A 203 22.57 -1.67 -0.65
C PHE A 203 22.08 -2.78 -1.61
N PHE A 204 20.88 -2.61 -2.14
CA PHE A 204 20.35 -3.54 -3.15
C PHE A 204 21.16 -3.49 -4.45
N THR A 205 21.53 -2.32 -4.94
CA THR A 205 22.33 -2.19 -6.16
C THR A 205 23.75 -2.74 -5.99
N GLU A 206 24.36 -2.54 -4.84
CA GLU A 206 25.65 -3.13 -4.49
C GLU A 206 25.58 -4.66 -4.48
N TRP A 207 24.58 -5.22 -3.79
CA TRP A 207 24.34 -6.66 -3.79
C TRP A 207 24.11 -7.20 -5.20
N LEU A 208 23.29 -6.53 -6.02
CA LEU A 208 22.98 -6.97 -7.39
C LEU A 208 24.23 -6.96 -8.29
N SER A 209 25.11 -5.97 -8.13
CA SER A 209 26.37 -5.89 -8.86
C SER A 209 27.33 -7.01 -8.50
N ALA A 210 27.46 -7.32 -7.20
CA ALA A 210 28.28 -8.43 -6.71
C ALA A 210 27.74 -9.79 -7.16
N ALA A 211 26.42 -9.99 -7.09
CA ALA A 211 25.78 -11.22 -7.52
C ALA A 211 25.92 -11.45 -9.02
N ALA A 212 25.82 -10.39 -9.83
CA ALA A 212 25.99 -10.47 -11.29
C ALA A 212 27.42 -10.85 -11.71
N GLN A 213 28.43 -10.48 -10.91
CA GLN A 213 29.83 -10.81 -11.19
C GLN A 213 30.19 -12.25 -10.79
N ASN A 214 29.55 -12.79 -9.77
CA ASN A 214 29.87 -14.09 -9.18
C ASN A 214 29.04 -15.27 -9.72
N SER A 215 28.09 -15.03 -10.65
CA SER A 215 27.25 -16.08 -11.16
C SER A 215 27.83 -16.68 -12.47
N ASP A 216 28.41 -17.88 -12.36
CA ASP A 216 28.75 -18.73 -13.52
C ASP A 216 27.52 -19.38 -14.17
N SER A 217 26.34 -19.19 -13.57
CA SER A 217 25.06 -19.75 -14.04
C SER A 217 24.29 -18.75 -14.91
N VAL A 218 23.51 -19.27 -15.84
CA VAL A 218 22.56 -18.46 -16.63
C VAL A 218 21.54 -17.86 -15.67
N THR A 219 21.58 -16.53 -15.53
CA THR A 219 20.63 -15.78 -14.70
C THR A 219 19.45 -15.29 -15.52
N PHE A 220 18.32 -15.08 -14.87
CA PHE A 220 17.19 -14.42 -15.50
C PHE A 220 16.84 -13.13 -14.69
N PRO A 221 16.82 -11.94 -15.34
CA PRO A 221 17.28 -11.67 -16.72
C PRO A 221 18.78 -11.94 -16.91
N HIS A 222 19.22 -12.16 -18.14
CA HIS A 222 20.64 -12.47 -18.45
C HIS A 222 21.64 -11.44 -17.93
N SER A 223 21.23 -10.18 -17.84
CA SER A 223 22.02 -9.07 -17.28
C SER A 223 21.21 -8.34 -16.24
N PRO A 224 21.10 -8.84 -15.00
CA PRO A 224 20.22 -8.29 -13.96
C PRO A 224 20.51 -6.82 -13.64
N LEU A 225 21.79 -6.43 -13.61
CA LEU A 225 22.19 -5.05 -13.35
C LEU A 225 21.78 -4.10 -14.48
N VAL A 226 21.91 -4.53 -15.74
CA VAL A 226 21.50 -3.75 -16.93
C VAL A 226 19.98 -3.60 -16.93
N ALA A 227 19.24 -4.68 -16.71
CA ALA A 227 17.79 -4.64 -16.59
C ALA A 227 17.33 -3.69 -15.47
N TYR A 228 17.98 -3.73 -14.31
CA TYR A 228 17.66 -2.84 -13.21
C TYR A 228 18.00 -1.38 -13.54
N SER A 229 19.18 -1.12 -14.12
CA SER A 229 19.63 0.24 -14.48
C SER A 229 18.74 0.90 -15.54
N SER A 230 18.13 0.14 -16.43
CA SER A 230 17.18 0.65 -17.43
C SER A 230 15.96 1.36 -16.80
N THR A 231 15.65 1.05 -15.54
CA THR A 231 14.53 1.63 -14.80
C THR A 231 14.94 2.76 -13.84
N TYR A 232 16.21 3.20 -13.82
CA TYR A 232 16.67 4.22 -12.89
C TYR A 232 15.93 5.56 -13.00
N SER A 233 15.69 6.03 -14.22
CA SER A 233 14.92 7.27 -14.43
C SER A 233 13.53 7.19 -13.83
N LEU A 234 12.85 6.06 -14.02
CA LEU A 234 11.52 5.82 -13.46
C LEU A 234 11.53 5.77 -11.93
N ARG A 235 12.57 5.15 -11.33
CA ARG A 235 12.75 5.08 -9.87
C ARG A 235 13.07 6.44 -9.27
N ILE A 236 13.89 7.25 -9.94
CA ILE A 236 14.21 8.62 -9.51
C ILE A 236 12.94 9.49 -9.54
N ILE A 237 12.16 9.43 -10.62
CA ILE A 237 10.90 10.16 -10.72
C ILE A 237 9.92 9.71 -9.64
N ALA A 238 9.78 8.41 -9.41
CA ALA A 238 8.94 7.87 -8.35
C ALA A 238 9.34 8.37 -6.96
N GLY A 239 10.65 8.39 -6.67
CA GLY A 239 11.21 8.93 -5.44
C GLY A 239 10.95 10.43 -5.29
N ALA A 240 11.18 11.21 -6.35
CA ALA A 240 10.96 12.65 -6.37
C ALA A 240 9.46 13.00 -6.11
N LEU A 241 8.54 12.25 -6.72
CA LEU A 241 7.10 12.41 -6.48
C LEU A 241 6.75 12.09 -5.01
N SER A 242 7.29 11.01 -4.45
CA SER A 242 7.03 10.64 -3.05
C SER A 242 7.57 11.70 -2.08
N VAL A 243 8.78 12.19 -2.29
CA VAL A 243 9.39 13.25 -1.46
C VAL A 243 8.60 14.55 -1.60
N SER A 244 8.27 14.98 -2.80
CA SER A 244 7.46 16.18 -3.04
C SER A 244 6.09 16.06 -2.35
N GLY A 245 5.45 14.90 -2.42
CA GLY A 245 4.18 14.64 -1.75
C GLY A 245 4.29 14.72 -0.22
N ILE A 246 5.38 14.21 0.36
CA ILE A 246 5.67 14.35 1.80
C ILE A 246 5.86 15.83 2.17
N LEU A 247 6.59 16.60 1.36
CA LEU A 247 6.78 18.02 1.60
C LEU A 247 5.47 18.81 1.56
N PHE A 248 4.61 18.59 0.56
CA PHE A 248 3.29 19.24 0.49
C PHE A 248 2.41 18.87 1.67
N THR A 249 2.39 17.59 2.07
CA THR A 249 1.66 17.15 3.26
C THR A 249 2.24 17.76 4.54
N GLY A 250 3.57 17.89 4.64
CA GLY A 250 4.25 18.56 5.75
C GLY A 250 3.91 20.05 5.83
N LEU A 251 3.90 20.76 4.69
CA LEU A 251 3.49 22.16 4.61
C LEU A 251 2.03 22.37 5.06
N SER A 252 1.16 21.37 4.83
CA SER A 252 -0.21 21.44 5.31
C SER A 252 -0.29 21.54 6.84
N LEU A 253 0.60 20.88 7.59
CA LEU A 253 0.67 20.95 9.05
C LEU A 253 0.96 22.36 9.54
N LEU A 254 1.83 23.11 8.85
CA LEU A 254 2.13 24.50 9.20
C LEU A 254 0.90 25.40 9.04
N ARG A 255 0.14 25.18 7.98
CA ARG A 255 -1.12 25.94 7.72
C ARG A 255 -2.24 25.58 8.68
N MET A 256 -2.32 24.34 9.15
CA MET A 256 -3.34 23.90 10.11
C MET A 256 -3.10 24.40 11.53
N ARG A 257 -1.87 24.72 11.92
CA ARG A 257 -1.56 25.28 13.26
C ARG A 257 -2.19 26.65 13.49
N SER A 258 -2.43 27.42 12.43
CA SER A 258 -2.98 28.78 12.52
C SER A 258 -4.47 28.86 12.15
N ALA A 259 -5.08 27.78 11.63
CA ALA A 259 -6.44 27.79 11.13
C ALA A 259 -7.04 26.37 11.03
N VAL A 260 -8.32 26.31 10.65
CA VAL A 260 -9.08 25.07 10.45
C VAL A 260 -8.45 24.19 9.35
N LEU A 261 -8.67 22.88 9.40
CA LEU A 261 -8.23 21.85 8.43
C LEU A 261 -8.47 22.26 6.95
N SER A 262 -9.52 23.06 6.67
CA SER A 262 -9.85 23.54 5.32
C SER A 262 -8.67 24.21 4.60
N ASN A 263 -7.81 24.92 5.31
CA ASN A 263 -6.69 25.66 4.71
C ASN A 263 -5.50 24.75 4.32
N GLY A 264 -5.36 23.60 4.99
CA GLY A 264 -4.33 22.60 4.66
C GLY A 264 -4.79 21.54 3.65
N MET A 265 -6.08 21.40 3.44
CA MET A 265 -6.67 20.29 2.68
C MET A 265 -6.17 20.20 1.21
N PRO A 266 -6.03 21.27 0.42
CA PRO A 266 -5.52 21.16 -0.95
C PRO A 266 -4.09 20.58 -0.98
N LEU A 267 -3.25 20.93 0.00
CA LEU A 267 -1.89 20.40 0.11
C LEU A 267 -1.88 18.93 0.52
N ILE A 268 -2.81 18.50 1.39
CA ILE A 268 -2.97 17.08 1.74
C ILE A 268 -3.37 16.28 0.50
N LEU A 269 -4.35 16.76 -0.27
CA LEU A 269 -4.81 16.07 -1.48
C LEU A 269 -3.73 15.99 -2.55
N LEU A 270 -3.04 17.10 -2.81
CA LEU A 270 -1.91 17.14 -3.74
C LEU A 270 -0.78 16.20 -3.27
N GLY A 271 -0.40 16.27 -1.99
CA GLY A 271 0.60 15.41 -1.41
C GLY A 271 0.23 13.93 -1.50
N SER A 272 -1.02 13.58 -1.19
CA SER A 272 -1.53 12.22 -1.31
C SER A 272 -1.49 11.71 -2.75
N LEU A 273 -1.87 12.54 -3.71
CA LEU A 273 -1.82 12.19 -5.14
C LEU A 273 -0.39 11.94 -5.61
N LEU A 274 0.55 12.80 -5.23
CA LEU A 274 1.97 12.68 -5.60
C LEU A 274 2.60 11.41 -5.02
N ILE A 275 2.35 11.11 -3.73
CA ILE A 275 2.86 9.89 -3.08
C ILE A 275 2.29 8.66 -3.79
N PHE A 276 0.99 8.62 -4.03
CA PHE A 276 0.34 7.50 -4.71
C PHE A 276 0.87 7.31 -6.13
N SER A 277 1.03 8.39 -6.90
CA SER A 277 1.63 8.33 -8.25
C SER A 277 3.07 7.82 -8.21
N GLY A 278 3.85 8.22 -7.21
CA GLY A 278 5.20 7.69 -6.98
C GLY A 278 5.19 6.17 -6.75
N GLU A 279 4.23 5.66 -5.97
CA GLU A 279 4.10 4.20 -5.74
C GLU A 279 3.65 3.44 -7.00
N VAL A 280 2.77 4.04 -7.83
CA VAL A 280 2.41 3.48 -9.14
C VAL A 280 3.66 3.30 -10.00
N LEU A 281 4.47 4.35 -10.17
CA LEU A 281 5.70 4.29 -10.97
C LEU A 281 6.74 3.32 -10.38
N SER A 282 6.87 3.29 -9.06
CA SER A 282 7.74 2.35 -8.36
C SER A 282 7.33 0.90 -8.62
N ARG A 283 6.03 0.62 -8.68
CA ARG A 283 5.51 -0.71 -8.96
C ARG A 283 5.73 -1.12 -10.41
N PHE A 284 5.56 -0.20 -11.35
CA PHE A 284 5.95 -0.43 -12.75
C PHE A 284 7.44 -0.75 -12.87
N ALA A 285 8.30 0.05 -12.22
CA ALA A 285 9.74 -0.19 -12.22
C ALA A 285 10.13 -1.53 -11.60
N PHE A 286 9.32 -2.10 -10.69
CA PHE A 286 9.55 -3.42 -10.12
C PHE A 286 9.26 -4.54 -11.12
N PHE A 287 8.17 -4.44 -11.90
CA PHE A 287 7.77 -5.51 -12.82
C PHE A 287 8.49 -5.46 -14.18
N ILE A 288 8.90 -4.29 -14.66
CA ILE A 288 9.63 -4.17 -15.95
C ILE A 288 10.99 -4.89 -15.93
N VAL A 289 11.62 -5.05 -14.76
CA VAL A 289 12.92 -5.72 -14.60
C VAL A 289 12.81 -7.23 -14.41
N GLY A 290 11.61 -7.75 -14.49
CA GLY A 290 11.28 -9.15 -14.36
C GLY A 290 11.15 -9.88 -15.69
#